data_68faa0fa258deb07e381ab359f8ecda7
#
_entry.id   68faa0fa258deb07e381ab359f8ecda7
#
_cell.length_a   1.000
_cell.length_b   1.000
_cell.length_c   1.000
_cell.angle_alpha   90.00
_cell.angle_beta   90.00
_cell.angle_gamma   90.00
#
_symmetry.space_group_name_H-M   'P 1'
#
loop_
_entity.id
_entity.type
_entity.pdbx_description
1 polymer ?
#
loop_
_entity_poly.entity_id
_entity_poly.type
_entity_poly.pdbx_seq_one_letter_code
_entity_poly.pdbx_strand_id
1 'polypeptide(L)'
;MPPFDLTRRTLLTGTAVTAAAATLGGLPRPVFAQAASSLNYGISMTDVPLTTGQPDRGAGAYQFTGLTLYDPLVAWELDVADRPGKMIPGLATSWEADPTDRKNWIFKLREGVKFHDGSPFNADAVIWNLEKIMNTQAPQFDARQAAQVKPRLPSLASYKKLDDMTVQITAKGVDALFPYQMMWFLISSPTQFQKVGGDWAKFAMAPSGTGPFKMGELVPRVRVELLKNPDYWDKKRLAKVDKLTLTCIPEDLSRASALLSNQVDLIESPAPDSVARLKQAGMRLSTNVVPHVWNYHLSMVEGSPWRDVRLRRAANLAIDRDAVVELMNGLAVPAVGQVPQSSPWFGNPTFKIRYDMDAARKLVSEAGYSKDKPLKVKFIVPTGGTGQMLSMPMNEFVQQSWAEIGIALELQPVEQEVAYTAWRKGAADPSLAGITGSNVAYVTSDPFYAIVRFYSSKQIAPVGVNWSHYKNPEVDALCDQITATFDPAEQDKLLAKAHEKVVDDAVQVWVVHDVYPHALSPKVKTYTQAQHWFQDLTTLS
;
A
#
# COMPACT_ATOMS: atom_id res chain seq x y z
N MET A 1 -2.21 -52.42 -49.65
CA MET A 1 -3.05 -53.20 -48.71
C MET A 1 -4.03 -52.24 -48.08
N PRO A 2 -5.31 -52.58 -48.08
CA PRO A 2 -6.40 -51.58 -48.12
C PRO A 2 -6.84 -51.02 -46.77
N PRO A 3 -7.65 -49.98 -46.83
CA PRO A 3 -8.18 -49.27 -45.63
C PRO A 3 -9.46 -49.96 -45.14
N PHE A 4 -9.71 -49.86 -43.83
CA PHE A 4 -11.00 -50.28 -43.27
C PHE A 4 -11.81 -49.02 -42.90
N ASP A 5 -12.88 -48.90 -43.68
CA ASP A 5 -14.02 -48.05 -43.49
C ASP A 5 -15.04 -48.78 -42.59
N LEU A 6 -15.61 -48.10 -41.57
CA LEU A 6 -16.77 -48.60 -40.83
C LEU A 6 -17.76 -47.47 -40.55
N THR A 7 -18.78 -47.53 -41.40
CA THR A 7 -19.98 -46.74 -41.45
C THR A 7 -20.94 -46.98 -40.27
N ARG A 8 -21.67 -45.89 -39.98
CA ARG A 8 -22.89 -45.84 -39.13
C ARG A 8 -23.96 -46.80 -39.59
N ARG A 9 -24.62 -47.45 -38.67
CA ARG A 9 -26.08 -47.79 -38.61
C ARG A 9 -26.31 -49.13 -37.90
N THR A 10 -27.18 -49.08 -36.91
CA THR A 10 -28.34 -49.95 -36.63
C THR A 10 -28.67 -49.87 -35.16
N LEU A 11 -29.80 -49.83 -34.66
CA LEU A 11 -31.23 -49.81 -34.98
C LEU A 11 -31.96 -49.81 -33.63
N LEU A 12 -33.01 -49.05 -33.57
CA LEU A 12 -34.03 -49.08 -32.52
C LEU A 12 -34.75 -50.47 -32.53
N THR A 13 -34.91 -51.01 -31.31
CA THR A 13 -36.07 -51.88 -31.03
C THR A 13 -36.55 -51.66 -29.63
N GLY A 14 -37.77 -51.22 -29.51
CA GLY A 14 -38.44 -50.98 -28.24
C GLY A 14 -38.99 -52.29 -27.65
N THR A 15 -39.07 -52.31 -26.33
CA THR A 15 -40.00 -53.21 -25.64
C THR A 15 -40.54 -52.45 -24.41
N ALA A 16 -41.86 -52.27 -24.41
CA ALA A 16 -42.62 -51.80 -23.28
C ALA A 16 -42.64 -52.87 -22.18
N VAL A 17 -42.38 -52.52 -20.95
CA VAL A 17 -42.71 -53.33 -19.77
C VAL A 17 -43.37 -52.42 -18.72
N THR A 18 -44.48 -52.89 -18.30
CA THR A 18 -45.49 -52.45 -17.39
C THR A 18 -44.98 -51.96 -16.04
N ALA A 19 -45.65 -50.93 -15.53
CA ALA A 19 -45.51 -50.37 -14.20
C ALA A 19 -45.75 -51.39 -13.07
N ALA A 20 -44.83 -51.47 -12.15
CA ALA A 20 -45.05 -51.93 -10.78
C ALA A 20 -44.53 -50.85 -9.81
N ALA A 21 -45.47 -50.24 -9.10
CA ALA A 21 -45.17 -49.31 -8.03
C ALA A 21 -44.56 -50.09 -6.85
N ALA A 22 -43.28 -49.88 -6.57
CA ALA A 22 -42.66 -50.27 -5.33
C ALA A 22 -42.15 -49.01 -4.66
N THR A 23 -42.69 -48.69 -3.51
CA THR A 23 -42.21 -47.68 -2.54
C THR A 23 -40.82 -48.10 -2.09
N LEU A 24 -39.78 -47.48 -2.65
CA LEU A 24 -38.42 -47.55 -2.16
C LEU A 24 -38.03 -46.21 -1.57
N GLY A 25 -37.64 -46.27 -0.30
CA GLY A 25 -37.16 -45.17 0.48
C GLY A 25 -36.10 -44.33 -0.21
N GLY A 26 -36.10 -43.05 0.08
CA GLY A 26 -35.28 -42.02 -0.56
C GLY A 26 -33.81 -42.41 -0.65
N LEU A 27 -33.34 -42.66 -1.84
CA LEU A 27 -31.91 -42.65 -2.14
C LEU A 27 -31.42 -41.19 -1.89
N PRO A 28 -30.31 -41.02 -1.16
CA PRO A 28 -29.76 -39.66 -1.00
C PRO A 28 -29.44 -39.16 -2.41
N ARG A 29 -30.01 -38.00 -2.74
CA ARG A 29 -29.62 -37.26 -3.95
C ARG A 29 -28.11 -37.06 -3.87
N PRO A 30 -27.33 -37.33 -4.92
CA PRO A 30 -25.93 -36.96 -4.94
C PRO A 30 -25.86 -35.46 -4.71
N VAL A 31 -25.31 -35.04 -3.58
CA VAL A 31 -24.90 -33.67 -3.37
C VAL A 31 -23.74 -33.47 -4.34
N PHE A 32 -24.03 -32.88 -5.51
CA PHE A 32 -22.96 -32.39 -6.36
C PHE A 32 -22.16 -31.39 -5.51
N ALA A 33 -20.95 -31.79 -5.13
CA ALA A 33 -20.03 -30.88 -4.50
C ALA A 33 -19.92 -29.67 -5.45
N GLN A 34 -20.34 -28.52 -4.99
CA GLN A 34 -20.20 -27.27 -5.75
C GLN A 34 -18.73 -27.13 -6.10
N ALA A 35 -18.41 -27.00 -7.39
CA ALA A 35 -17.02 -26.83 -7.81
C ALA A 35 -16.39 -25.67 -7.03
N ALA A 36 -15.23 -25.94 -6.43
CA ALA A 36 -14.53 -24.95 -5.61
C ALA A 36 -14.34 -23.65 -6.40
N SER A 37 -14.77 -22.54 -5.83
CA SER A 37 -14.68 -21.23 -6.48
C SER A 37 -13.22 -20.76 -6.48
N SER A 38 -12.71 -20.37 -7.65
CA SER A 38 -11.32 -19.94 -7.79
C SER A 38 -11.17 -18.72 -8.68
N LEU A 39 -10.27 -17.81 -8.29
CA LEU A 39 -9.85 -16.67 -9.08
C LEU A 39 -8.34 -16.63 -9.23
N ASN A 40 -7.86 -16.10 -10.37
CA ASN A 40 -6.45 -15.87 -10.65
C ASN A 40 -6.19 -14.38 -10.80
N TYR A 41 -5.28 -13.84 -9.98
CA TYR A 41 -4.95 -12.42 -9.92
C TYR A 41 -3.53 -12.17 -10.44
N GLY A 42 -3.41 -11.48 -11.56
CA GLY A 42 -2.13 -11.05 -12.14
C GLY A 42 -1.58 -9.83 -11.38
N ILE A 43 -0.50 -10.03 -10.62
CA ILE A 43 0.15 -8.99 -9.81
C ILE A 43 1.40 -8.44 -10.49
N SER A 44 1.75 -7.18 -10.20
CA SER A 44 2.90 -6.47 -10.80
C SER A 44 4.25 -6.89 -10.25
N MET A 45 4.29 -7.74 -9.22
CA MET A 45 5.54 -8.16 -8.59
C MET A 45 6.33 -9.13 -9.48
N THR A 46 7.65 -9.01 -9.45
CA THR A 46 8.59 -9.90 -10.19
C THR A 46 8.72 -11.28 -9.56
N ASP A 47 8.29 -11.43 -8.32
CA ASP A 47 8.32 -12.69 -7.57
C ASP A 47 7.20 -12.67 -6.51
N VAL A 48 6.73 -13.84 -6.14
CA VAL A 48 5.81 -13.98 -5.00
C VAL A 48 6.55 -13.49 -3.75
N PRO A 49 5.98 -12.51 -3.02
CA PRO A 49 6.62 -12.07 -1.80
C PRO A 49 6.62 -13.19 -0.78
N LEU A 50 7.77 -13.80 -0.57
CA LEU A 50 7.94 -14.75 0.52
C LEU A 50 7.75 -14.00 1.83
N THR A 51 6.90 -14.55 2.69
CA THR A 51 6.62 -13.92 3.96
C THR A 51 7.15 -14.78 5.09
N THR A 52 8.00 -14.18 5.89
CA THR A 52 8.45 -14.72 7.16
C THR A 52 7.61 -14.20 8.32
N GLY A 53 6.41 -13.65 8.02
CA GLY A 53 5.51 -13.02 8.98
C GLY A 53 5.57 -11.50 8.94
N GLN A 54 6.47 -10.95 8.14
CA GLN A 54 6.53 -9.52 7.83
C GLN A 54 6.84 -9.35 6.34
N PRO A 55 6.35 -8.31 5.68
CA PRO A 55 6.62 -8.11 4.28
C PRO A 55 8.10 -7.80 4.06
N ASP A 56 8.79 -8.68 3.39
CA ASP A 56 10.20 -8.52 3.05
C ASP A 56 10.43 -7.67 1.79
N ARG A 57 9.36 -7.35 1.04
CA ARG A 57 9.38 -6.61 -0.23
C ARG A 57 8.43 -5.42 -0.25
N GLY A 58 8.35 -4.69 0.86
CA GLY A 58 7.61 -3.43 0.95
C GLY A 58 6.08 -3.57 0.91
N ALA A 59 5.42 -2.53 0.38
CA ALA A 59 3.96 -2.41 0.40
C ALA A 59 3.26 -3.51 -0.42
N GLY A 60 3.82 -3.93 -1.57
CA GLY A 60 3.25 -5.02 -2.37
C GLY A 60 3.24 -6.34 -1.61
N ALA A 61 4.32 -6.70 -0.92
CA ALA A 61 4.35 -7.89 -0.09
C ALA A 61 3.34 -7.81 1.06
N TYR A 62 3.20 -6.64 1.68
CA TYR A 62 2.20 -6.41 2.72
C TYR A 62 0.77 -6.62 2.19
N GLN A 63 0.48 -6.13 0.97
CA GLN A 63 -0.81 -6.32 0.30
C GLN A 63 -1.10 -7.79 0.00
N PHE A 64 -0.16 -8.49 -0.64
CA PHE A 64 -0.46 -9.78 -1.28
C PHE A 64 -0.27 -10.99 -0.37
N THR A 65 0.74 -11.00 0.49
CA THR A 65 0.99 -12.11 1.41
C THR A 65 0.94 -11.71 2.87
N GLY A 66 1.09 -10.43 3.18
CA GLY A 66 0.95 -9.92 4.54
C GLY A 66 -0.49 -10.02 5.03
N LEU A 67 -1.39 -9.18 4.50
CA LEU A 67 -2.79 -9.09 4.95
C LEU A 67 -3.66 -10.31 4.59
N THR A 68 -3.16 -11.22 3.75
CA THR A 68 -3.88 -12.46 3.40
C THR A 68 -3.56 -13.60 4.35
N LEU A 69 -2.30 -13.71 4.80
CA LEU A 69 -1.83 -14.83 5.64
C LEU A 69 -1.74 -14.46 7.12
N TYR A 70 -1.69 -13.18 7.46
CA TYR A 70 -1.48 -12.69 8.82
C TYR A 70 -2.48 -11.60 9.19
N ASP A 71 -2.61 -11.32 10.46
CA ASP A 71 -3.30 -10.14 10.98
C ASP A 71 -2.38 -9.32 11.87
N PRO A 72 -2.58 -7.98 11.90
CA PRO A 72 -1.97 -7.07 12.86
C PRO A 72 -2.80 -6.97 14.16
N LEU A 73 -2.25 -6.30 15.17
CA LEU A 73 -3.02 -5.97 16.39
C LEU A 73 -4.15 -4.99 16.10
N VAL A 74 -3.87 -3.96 15.30
CA VAL A 74 -4.83 -2.95 14.83
C VAL A 74 -4.90 -3.08 13.31
N ALA A 75 -6.08 -3.03 12.72
CA ALA A 75 -6.27 -3.23 11.28
C ALA A 75 -6.84 -1.99 10.59
N TRP A 76 -6.71 -1.94 9.27
CA TRP A 76 -7.43 -1.00 8.41
C TRP A 76 -8.82 -1.55 8.07
N GLU A 77 -9.82 -0.68 8.03
CA GLU A 77 -11.14 -0.99 7.47
C GLU A 77 -11.03 -0.90 5.93
N LEU A 78 -10.88 -2.05 5.28
CA LEU A 78 -10.64 -2.15 3.83
C LEU A 78 -11.83 -2.72 3.04
N ASP A 79 -12.95 -2.97 3.70
CA ASP A 79 -14.19 -3.48 3.09
C ASP A 79 -15.20 -2.39 2.75
N VAL A 80 -14.78 -1.11 2.81
CA VAL A 80 -15.57 0.07 2.44
C VAL A 80 -14.93 0.81 1.25
N ALA A 81 -15.77 1.33 0.33
CA ALA A 81 -15.31 2.01 -0.88
C ALA A 81 -15.72 3.49 -0.96
N ASP A 82 -16.69 3.91 -0.19
CA ASP A 82 -17.35 5.23 -0.26
C ASP A 82 -16.67 6.30 0.61
N ARG A 83 -15.74 5.90 1.45
CA ARG A 83 -14.98 6.78 2.35
C ARG A 83 -13.61 6.21 2.68
N PRO A 84 -12.68 7.02 3.20
CA PRO A 84 -11.42 6.53 3.76
C PRO A 84 -11.65 5.52 4.88
N GLY A 85 -10.90 4.42 4.87
CA GLY A 85 -10.94 3.39 5.91
C GLY A 85 -10.42 3.92 7.25
N LYS A 86 -11.00 3.44 8.34
CA LYS A 86 -10.63 3.79 9.72
C LYS A 86 -9.73 2.72 10.34
N MET A 87 -9.14 3.05 11.48
CA MET A 87 -8.59 2.03 12.39
C MET A 87 -9.72 1.17 12.96
N ILE A 88 -9.55 -0.13 12.89
CA ILE A 88 -10.48 -1.11 13.47
C ILE A 88 -9.73 -2.15 14.31
N PRO A 89 -10.41 -2.82 15.25
CA PRO A 89 -9.84 -3.96 15.98
C PRO A 89 -9.38 -5.07 15.03
N GLY A 90 -8.11 -5.47 15.18
CA GLY A 90 -7.54 -6.68 14.58
C GLY A 90 -7.43 -7.80 15.62
N LEU A 91 -6.22 -8.28 15.87
CA LEU A 91 -5.93 -9.25 16.94
C LEU A 91 -6.05 -8.63 18.34
N ALA A 92 -6.00 -7.31 18.48
CA ALA A 92 -6.45 -6.61 19.67
C ALA A 92 -7.92 -6.19 19.51
N THR A 93 -8.71 -6.41 20.57
CA THR A 93 -10.13 -5.99 20.62
C THR A 93 -10.29 -4.54 21.04
N SER A 94 -9.32 -4.03 21.80
CA SER A 94 -9.22 -2.63 22.23
C SER A 94 -7.78 -2.26 22.55
N TRP A 95 -7.52 -0.96 22.55
CA TRP A 95 -6.25 -0.38 23.00
C TRP A 95 -6.51 0.98 23.64
N GLU A 96 -5.73 1.28 24.67
CA GLU A 96 -5.80 2.55 25.38
C GLU A 96 -4.43 2.96 25.89
N ALA A 97 -4.18 4.25 25.98
CA ALA A 97 -3.01 4.77 26.67
C ALA A 97 -3.25 4.75 28.19
N ASP A 98 -2.26 4.31 28.96
CA ASP A 98 -2.32 4.33 30.42
C ASP A 98 -2.56 5.79 30.90
N PRO A 99 -3.60 6.06 31.69
CA PRO A 99 -3.91 7.41 32.13
C PRO A 99 -2.84 8.03 33.03
N THR A 100 -1.99 7.23 33.68
CA THR A 100 -0.91 7.70 34.56
C THR A 100 0.40 7.93 33.83
N ASP A 101 0.68 7.13 32.78
CA ASP A 101 1.83 7.32 31.88
C ASP A 101 1.43 7.02 30.43
N ARG A 102 1.02 8.05 29.72
CA ARG A 102 0.50 7.97 28.35
C ARG A 102 1.50 7.45 27.30
N LYS A 103 2.74 7.15 27.67
CA LYS A 103 3.68 6.42 26.83
C LYS A 103 3.34 4.92 26.76
N ASN A 104 2.65 4.41 27.78
CA ASN A 104 2.27 3.01 27.86
C ASN A 104 0.92 2.79 27.17
N TRP A 105 0.90 1.90 26.20
CA TRP A 105 -0.30 1.45 25.50
C TRP A 105 -0.66 0.04 25.93
N ILE A 106 -1.90 -0.13 26.39
CA ILE A 106 -2.45 -1.42 26.83
C ILE A 106 -3.31 -1.99 25.71
N PHE A 107 -2.95 -3.15 25.20
CA PHE A 107 -3.70 -3.87 24.17
C PHE A 107 -4.38 -5.09 24.78
N LYS A 108 -5.72 -5.15 24.69
CA LYS A 108 -6.51 -6.33 25.04
C LYS A 108 -6.61 -7.22 23.82
N LEU A 109 -6.17 -8.46 23.93
CA LEU A 109 -6.09 -9.39 22.82
C LEU A 109 -7.42 -10.13 22.59
N ARG A 110 -7.62 -10.62 21.38
CA ARG A 110 -8.81 -11.39 21.01
C ARG A 110 -8.66 -12.84 21.43
N GLU A 111 -9.61 -13.32 22.22
CA GLU A 111 -9.68 -14.72 22.65
C GLU A 111 -10.09 -15.67 21.52
N GLY A 112 -9.68 -16.93 21.61
CA GLY A 112 -10.09 -18.01 20.72
C GLY A 112 -9.48 -17.99 19.34
N VAL A 113 -8.60 -17.03 19.02
CA VAL A 113 -7.87 -16.99 17.75
C VAL A 113 -6.84 -18.11 17.68
N LYS A 114 -6.75 -18.78 16.52
CA LYS A 114 -5.75 -19.81 16.25
C LYS A 114 -4.92 -19.44 15.03
N PHE A 115 -3.65 -19.77 15.08
CA PHE A 115 -2.79 -19.76 13.91
C PHE A 115 -3.20 -20.85 12.91
N HIS A 116 -2.73 -20.77 11.68
CA HIS A 116 -3.01 -21.74 10.63
C HIS A 116 -2.55 -23.17 11.00
N ASP A 117 -1.53 -23.31 11.83
CA ASP A 117 -1.04 -24.58 12.35
C ASP A 117 -1.88 -25.13 13.52
N GLY A 118 -2.93 -24.42 13.95
CA GLY A 118 -3.83 -24.79 15.04
C GLY A 118 -3.39 -24.32 16.42
N SER A 119 -2.18 -23.80 16.60
CA SER A 119 -1.70 -23.27 17.86
C SER A 119 -2.46 -22.01 18.29
N PRO A 120 -2.61 -21.73 19.61
CA PRO A 120 -3.36 -20.59 20.09
C PRO A 120 -2.58 -19.29 19.92
N PHE A 121 -3.28 -18.19 19.62
CA PHE A 121 -2.78 -16.83 19.70
C PHE A 121 -3.00 -16.28 21.12
N ASN A 122 -1.98 -15.66 21.70
CA ASN A 122 -2.01 -15.07 23.04
C ASN A 122 -0.91 -13.99 23.19
N ALA A 123 -0.77 -13.44 24.39
CA ALA A 123 0.24 -12.42 24.70
C ALA A 123 1.69 -12.91 24.49
N ASP A 124 1.98 -14.18 24.76
CA ASP A 124 3.32 -14.73 24.53
C ASP A 124 3.68 -14.70 23.04
N ALA A 125 2.71 -15.00 22.16
CA ALA A 125 2.93 -14.90 20.73
C ALA A 125 3.21 -13.45 20.29
N VAL A 126 2.54 -12.44 20.87
CA VAL A 126 2.80 -11.02 20.58
C VAL A 126 4.20 -10.64 21.03
N ILE A 127 4.59 -10.95 22.27
CA ILE A 127 5.93 -10.67 22.80
C ILE A 127 7.00 -11.35 21.95
N TRP A 128 6.82 -12.63 21.61
CA TRP A 128 7.74 -13.37 20.76
C TRP A 128 7.95 -12.71 19.40
N ASN A 129 6.89 -12.16 18.78
CA ASN A 129 6.98 -11.43 17.51
C ASN A 129 7.65 -10.06 17.67
N LEU A 130 7.50 -9.37 18.80
CA LEU A 130 8.24 -8.15 19.10
C LEU A 130 9.74 -8.45 19.30
N GLU A 131 10.08 -9.52 20.02
CA GLU A 131 11.45 -10.02 20.16
C GLU A 131 12.10 -10.35 18.80
N LYS A 132 11.36 -10.99 17.90
CA LYS A 132 11.78 -11.32 16.52
C LYS A 132 12.36 -10.11 15.76
N ILE A 133 11.85 -8.92 16.01
CA ILE A 133 12.24 -7.71 15.29
C ILE A 133 13.09 -6.74 16.12
N MET A 134 12.97 -6.77 17.45
CA MET A 134 13.62 -5.79 18.32
C MET A 134 14.88 -6.31 18.99
N ASN A 135 14.91 -7.59 19.39
CA ASN A 135 15.97 -8.19 20.18
C ASN A 135 16.93 -8.98 19.31
N THR A 136 18.11 -8.43 19.02
CA THR A 136 19.15 -9.09 18.19
C THR A 136 19.73 -10.37 18.81
N GLN A 137 19.47 -10.64 20.10
CA GLN A 137 19.91 -11.83 20.81
C GLN A 137 18.84 -12.93 20.84
N ALA A 138 17.62 -12.62 20.43
CA ALA A 138 16.54 -13.61 20.42
C ALA A 138 16.78 -14.67 19.32
N PRO A 139 16.56 -15.98 19.63
CA PRO A 139 16.78 -17.05 18.65
C PRO A 139 15.98 -16.87 17.34
N GLN A 140 14.83 -16.21 17.42
CA GLN A 140 13.97 -15.93 16.30
C GLN A 140 14.24 -14.56 15.64
N PHE A 141 15.25 -13.83 16.04
CA PHE A 141 15.57 -12.54 15.42
C PHE A 141 15.79 -12.70 13.92
N ASP A 142 15.15 -11.84 13.14
CA ASP A 142 15.32 -11.78 11.69
C ASP A 142 15.68 -10.36 11.26
N ALA A 143 16.92 -10.18 10.81
CA ALA A 143 17.44 -8.88 10.39
C ALA A 143 16.64 -8.30 9.18
N ARG A 144 16.12 -9.13 8.27
CA ARG A 144 15.33 -8.68 7.11
C ARG A 144 13.99 -8.12 7.57
N GLN A 145 13.27 -8.86 8.44
CA GLN A 145 12.00 -8.38 9.00
C GLN A 145 12.23 -7.12 9.84
N ALA A 146 13.26 -7.11 10.68
CA ALA A 146 13.62 -5.95 11.49
C ALA A 146 13.87 -4.70 10.62
N ALA A 147 14.61 -4.84 9.52
CA ALA A 147 14.87 -3.74 8.59
C ALA A 147 13.60 -3.18 7.92
N GLN A 148 12.59 -4.02 7.71
CA GLN A 148 11.33 -3.60 7.11
C GLN A 148 10.36 -2.98 8.13
N VAL A 149 10.33 -3.49 9.36
CA VAL A 149 9.32 -3.13 10.35
C VAL A 149 9.77 -1.98 11.27
N LYS A 150 11.02 -1.98 11.74
CA LYS A 150 11.52 -0.92 12.66
C LYS A 150 11.26 0.52 12.15
N PRO A 151 11.47 0.85 10.87
CA PRO A 151 11.17 2.19 10.37
C PRO A 151 9.66 2.55 10.41
N ARG A 152 8.79 1.53 10.54
CA ARG A 152 7.34 1.69 10.68
C ARG A 152 6.87 1.72 12.12
N LEU A 153 7.76 1.38 13.06
CA LEU A 153 7.53 1.43 14.51
C LEU A 153 8.48 2.44 15.19
N PRO A 154 8.58 3.69 14.70
CA PRO A 154 9.61 4.63 15.16
C PRO A 154 9.51 4.96 16.65
N SER A 155 8.32 4.88 17.22
CA SER A 155 8.06 5.21 18.62
C SER A 155 8.23 4.03 19.57
N LEU A 156 8.36 2.80 19.10
CA LEU A 156 8.48 1.62 19.97
C LEU A 156 9.74 1.69 20.84
N ALA A 157 9.57 1.58 22.15
CA ALA A 157 10.68 1.55 23.12
C ALA A 157 10.81 0.18 23.81
N SER A 158 9.74 -0.32 24.42
CA SER A 158 9.72 -1.59 25.15
C SER A 158 8.34 -2.23 25.15
N TYR A 159 8.27 -3.46 25.64
CA TYR A 159 7.03 -4.22 25.67
C TYR A 159 7.08 -5.25 26.82
N LYS A 160 5.92 -5.60 27.35
CA LYS A 160 5.78 -6.66 28.34
C LYS A 160 4.39 -7.31 28.29
N LYS A 161 4.34 -8.56 28.65
CA LYS A 161 3.10 -9.29 28.95
C LYS A 161 2.58 -8.80 30.31
N LEU A 162 1.28 -8.52 30.41
CA LEU A 162 0.60 -8.24 31.66
C LEU A 162 -0.15 -9.46 32.17
N ASP A 163 -0.86 -10.13 31.28
CA ASP A 163 -1.53 -11.43 31.48
C ASP A 163 -1.58 -12.18 30.12
N ASP A 164 -2.27 -13.33 30.08
CA ASP A 164 -2.30 -14.19 28.88
C ASP A 164 -2.98 -13.51 27.68
N MET A 165 -3.84 -12.50 27.90
CA MET A 165 -4.58 -11.80 26.85
C MET A 165 -4.38 -10.29 26.90
N THR A 166 -3.34 -9.81 27.59
CA THR A 166 -3.04 -8.38 27.69
C THR A 166 -1.55 -8.11 27.55
N VAL A 167 -1.20 -7.22 26.65
CA VAL A 167 0.17 -6.74 26.50
C VAL A 167 0.24 -5.24 26.71
N GLN A 168 1.32 -4.78 27.34
CA GLN A 168 1.71 -3.37 27.35
C GLN A 168 2.84 -3.15 26.35
N ILE A 169 2.68 -2.14 25.50
CA ILE A 169 3.72 -1.69 24.59
C ILE A 169 4.02 -0.22 24.92
N THR A 170 5.27 0.09 25.20
CA THR A 170 5.71 1.42 25.66
C THR A 170 6.35 2.17 24.50
N ALA A 171 5.89 3.36 24.24
CA ALA A 171 6.47 4.29 23.29
C ALA A 171 7.64 5.08 23.91
N LYS A 172 8.56 5.59 23.10
CA LYS A 172 9.70 6.44 23.53
C LYS A 172 9.26 7.76 24.19
N GLY A 173 8.08 8.23 23.83
CA GLY A 173 7.43 9.43 24.34
C GLY A 173 5.92 9.30 24.25
N VAL A 174 5.18 10.32 24.69
CA VAL A 174 3.74 10.38 24.44
C VAL A 174 3.51 10.40 22.94
N ASP A 175 2.76 9.42 22.42
CA ASP A 175 2.49 9.28 20.99
C ASP A 175 1.06 8.75 20.76
N ALA A 176 0.14 9.67 20.50
CA ALA A 176 -1.25 9.33 20.19
C ALA A 176 -1.41 8.60 18.84
N LEU A 177 -0.38 8.63 17.97
CA LEU A 177 -0.36 7.94 16.69
C LEU A 177 0.16 6.49 16.81
N PHE A 178 0.58 6.07 18.00
CA PHE A 178 1.17 4.74 18.21
C PHE A 178 0.31 3.57 17.70
N PRO A 179 -1.03 3.56 17.84
CA PRO A 179 -1.87 2.48 17.30
C PRO A 179 -1.77 2.31 15.78
N TYR A 180 -1.54 3.38 15.02
CA TYR A 180 -1.29 3.28 13.57
C TYR A 180 -0.02 2.48 13.25
N GLN A 181 0.99 2.52 14.11
CA GLN A 181 2.21 1.73 13.93
C GLN A 181 1.92 0.23 14.05
N MET A 182 0.97 -0.17 14.90
CA MET A 182 0.60 -1.57 15.11
C MET A 182 -0.10 -2.21 13.91
N MET A 183 -0.56 -1.44 12.94
CA MET A 183 -1.10 -1.93 11.67
C MET A 183 -0.02 -2.56 10.77
N TRP A 184 1.23 -2.17 10.97
CA TRP A 184 2.38 -2.68 10.22
C TRP A 184 3.03 -3.90 10.86
N PHE A 185 2.58 -4.28 12.05
CA PHE A 185 3.14 -5.37 12.84
C PHE A 185 2.28 -6.63 12.72
N LEU A 186 2.69 -7.53 11.84
CA LEU A 186 2.00 -8.78 11.57
C LEU A 186 2.51 -9.90 12.50
N ILE A 187 1.60 -10.77 12.93
CA ILE A 187 1.88 -11.80 13.94
C ILE A 187 2.02 -13.18 13.29
N SER A 188 3.19 -13.79 13.40
CA SER A 188 3.50 -15.15 12.94
C SER A 188 3.50 -16.17 14.09
N SER A 189 3.25 -17.45 13.76
CA SER A 189 3.20 -18.53 14.74
C SER A 189 4.57 -18.91 15.30
N PRO A 190 4.80 -18.78 16.61
CA PRO A 190 6.00 -19.32 17.26
C PRO A 190 6.13 -20.83 17.11
N THR A 191 5.00 -21.55 17.19
CA THR A 191 4.94 -23.01 17.09
C THR A 191 5.40 -23.50 15.72
N GLN A 192 4.91 -22.86 14.64
CA GLN A 192 5.35 -23.20 13.29
C GLN A 192 6.85 -22.92 13.09
N PHE A 193 7.37 -21.81 13.63
CA PHE A 193 8.80 -21.51 13.56
C PHE A 193 9.65 -22.61 14.22
N GLN A 194 9.25 -23.07 15.38
CA GLN A 194 9.92 -24.20 16.06
C GLN A 194 9.81 -25.49 15.25
N LYS A 195 8.61 -25.79 14.73
CA LYS A 195 8.33 -26.99 13.91
C LYS A 195 9.21 -27.09 12.67
N VAL A 196 9.55 -25.97 12.05
CA VAL A 196 10.46 -25.93 10.88
C VAL A 196 11.94 -25.84 11.28
N GLY A 197 12.26 -26.00 12.56
CA GLY A 197 13.62 -26.03 13.09
C GLY A 197 14.26 -24.65 13.31
N GLY A 198 13.45 -23.61 13.53
CA GLY A 198 13.94 -22.25 13.78
C GLY A 198 14.53 -21.58 12.54
N ASP A 199 14.07 -21.96 11.36
CA ASP A 199 14.60 -21.51 10.07
C ASP A 199 13.56 -20.67 9.33
N TRP A 200 13.83 -19.38 9.14
CA TRP A 200 12.92 -18.46 8.46
C TRP A 200 12.74 -18.77 6.97
N ALA A 201 13.74 -19.35 6.30
CA ALA A 201 13.58 -19.76 4.91
C ALA A 201 12.59 -20.93 4.77
N LYS A 202 12.66 -21.89 5.70
CA LYS A 202 11.68 -22.98 5.77
C LYS A 202 10.32 -22.49 6.22
N PHE A 203 10.26 -21.52 7.15
CA PHE A 203 9.01 -20.89 7.55
C PHE A 203 8.33 -20.19 6.38
N ALA A 204 9.08 -19.49 5.53
CA ALA A 204 8.54 -18.81 4.35
C ALA A 204 7.91 -19.76 3.33
N MET A 205 8.35 -21.02 3.28
CA MET A 205 7.77 -22.06 2.42
C MET A 205 6.51 -22.73 3.03
N ALA A 206 6.29 -22.57 4.33
CA ALA A 206 5.15 -23.10 5.05
C ALA A 206 4.69 -22.12 6.15
N PRO A 207 4.31 -20.88 5.78
CA PRO A 207 4.01 -19.83 6.74
C PRO A 207 2.74 -20.13 7.53
N SER A 208 2.71 -19.71 8.79
CA SER A 208 1.54 -19.79 9.64
C SER A 208 1.31 -18.44 10.32
N GLY A 209 0.24 -17.78 9.92
CA GLY A 209 -0.35 -16.59 10.54
C GLY A 209 -1.76 -16.90 11.04
N THR A 210 -2.55 -15.84 11.22
CA THR A 210 -3.94 -15.93 11.67
C THR A 210 -4.93 -15.52 10.60
N GLY A 211 -4.45 -15.17 9.39
CA GLY A 211 -5.19 -14.48 8.33
C GLY A 211 -6.30 -15.29 7.66
N PRO A 212 -7.08 -14.62 6.78
CA PRO A 212 -8.24 -15.19 6.11
C PRO A 212 -7.90 -16.26 5.06
N PHE A 213 -6.65 -16.34 4.65
CA PHE A 213 -6.16 -17.37 3.73
C PHE A 213 -4.99 -18.14 4.37
N LYS A 214 -4.83 -19.39 3.94
CA LYS A 214 -3.67 -20.26 4.19
C LYS A 214 -2.88 -20.41 2.91
N MET A 215 -1.55 -20.51 2.98
CA MET A 215 -0.75 -20.73 1.78
C MET A 215 -0.93 -22.17 1.28
N GLY A 216 -1.24 -22.31 0.00
CA GLY A 216 -1.24 -23.56 -0.75
C GLY A 216 0.08 -23.78 -1.51
N GLU A 217 0.00 -24.13 -2.78
CA GLU A 217 1.19 -24.31 -3.61
C GLU A 217 1.91 -22.98 -3.85
N LEU A 218 3.23 -22.98 -3.67
CA LEU A 218 4.11 -21.87 -4.03
C LEU A 218 5.08 -22.33 -5.12
N VAL A 219 5.02 -21.63 -6.27
CA VAL A 219 6.02 -21.74 -7.34
C VAL A 219 6.78 -20.43 -7.39
N PRO A 220 8.02 -20.36 -6.87
CA PRO A 220 8.79 -19.12 -6.81
C PRO A 220 8.85 -18.41 -8.17
N ARG A 221 8.75 -17.09 -8.16
CA ARG A 221 8.73 -16.21 -9.34
C ARG A 221 7.54 -16.40 -10.30
N VAL A 222 6.64 -17.32 -10.02
CA VAL A 222 5.51 -17.65 -10.90
C VAL A 222 4.19 -17.36 -10.21
N ARG A 223 3.88 -18.09 -9.13
CA ARG A 223 2.58 -17.97 -8.46
C ARG A 223 2.59 -18.48 -7.03
N VAL A 224 1.58 -18.07 -6.29
CA VAL A 224 1.19 -18.69 -5.01
C VAL A 224 -0.32 -18.89 -4.97
N GLU A 225 -0.74 -20.02 -4.43
CA GLU A 225 -2.14 -20.29 -4.10
C GLU A 225 -2.44 -19.84 -2.66
N LEU A 226 -3.50 -19.11 -2.52
CA LEU A 226 -4.08 -18.72 -1.25
C LEU A 226 -5.40 -19.47 -1.07
N LEU A 227 -5.44 -20.39 -0.13
CA LEU A 227 -6.60 -21.24 0.17
C LEU A 227 -7.41 -20.59 1.29
N LYS A 228 -8.72 -20.55 1.13
CA LYS A 228 -9.64 -20.05 2.15
C LYS A 228 -9.35 -20.68 3.51
N ASN A 229 -9.28 -19.86 4.56
CA ASN A 229 -9.25 -20.32 5.94
C ASN A 229 -10.69 -20.36 6.50
N PRO A 230 -11.36 -21.54 6.55
CA PRO A 230 -12.74 -21.62 7.03
C PRO A 230 -12.85 -21.31 8.54
N ASP A 231 -11.74 -21.47 9.26
CA ASP A 231 -11.65 -21.24 10.71
C ASP A 231 -11.24 -19.80 11.05
N TYR A 232 -11.18 -18.90 10.04
CA TYR A 232 -10.81 -17.50 10.27
C TYR A 232 -11.67 -16.89 11.38
N TRP A 233 -11.02 -16.19 12.29
CA TRP A 233 -11.64 -15.65 13.48
C TRP A 233 -12.69 -14.56 13.17
N ASP A 234 -12.46 -13.73 12.13
CA ASP A 234 -13.43 -12.72 11.70
C ASP A 234 -14.41 -13.30 10.67
N LYS A 235 -15.56 -13.73 11.16
CA LYS A 235 -16.60 -14.34 10.30
C LYS A 235 -17.20 -13.38 9.28
N LYS A 236 -17.07 -12.05 9.47
CA LYS A 236 -17.53 -11.06 8.49
C LYS A 236 -16.59 -10.95 7.31
N ARG A 237 -15.30 -11.23 7.51
CA ARG A 237 -14.24 -11.17 6.51
C ARG A 237 -13.78 -12.55 6.05
N LEU A 238 -14.64 -13.56 6.09
CA LEU A 238 -14.34 -14.85 5.44
C LEU A 238 -14.16 -14.65 3.94
N ALA A 239 -13.09 -15.23 3.38
CA ALA A 239 -12.87 -15.23 1.93
C ALA A 239 -14.09 -15.80 1.20
N LYS A 240 -14.56 -15.13 0.16
CA LYS A 240 -15.71 -15.54 -0.64
C LYS A 240 -15.36 -16.58 -1.68
N VAL A 241 -14.08 -16.65 -2.07
CA VAL A 241 -13.54 -17.71 -2.95
C VAL A 241 -12.80 -18.76 -2.13
N ASP A 242 -12.84 -20.02 -2.60
CA ASP A 242 -12.12 -21.11 -1.93
C ASP A 242 -10.62 -21.08 -2.22
N LYS A 243 -10.25 -20.53 -3.39
CA LYS A 243 -8.87 -20.37 -3.82
C LYS A 243 -8.66 -19.06 -4.58
N LEU A 244 -7.64 -18.30 -4.20
CA LEU A 244 -7.12 -17.16 -4.95
C LEU A 244 -5.67 -17.47 -5.34
N THR A 245 -5.38 -17.47 -6.64
CA THR A 245 -4.00 -17.63 -7.13
C THR A 245 -3.43 -16.26 -7.47
N LEU A 246 -2.31 -15.89 -6.87
CA LEU A 246 -1.54 -14.71 -7.26
C LEU A 246 -0.48 -15.11 -8.26
N THR A 247 -0.55 -14.55 -9.48
CA THR A 247 0.38 -14.83 -10.58
C THR A 247 1.26 -13.62 -10.86
N CYS A 248 2.57 -13.79 -10.81
CA CYS A 248 3.55 -12.72 -11.07
C CYS A 248 3.61 -12.40 -12.56
N ILE A 249 3.20 -11.20 -12.94
CA ILE A 249 3.28 -10.66 -14.30
C ILE A 249 3.74 -9.20 -14.19
N PRO A 250 5.05 -8.92 -14.10
CA PRO A 250 5.56 -7.58 -13.81
C PRO A 250 5.26 -6.55 -14.90
N GLU A 251 5.26 -6.97 -16.17
CA GLU A 251 5.01 -6.08 -17.30
C GLU A 251 3.51 -5.80 -17.47
N ASP A 252 3.12 -4.54 -17.48
CA ASP A 252 1.72 -4.10 -17.50
C ASP A 252 0.96 -4.49 -18.78
N LEU A 253 1.60 -4.40 -19.96
CA LEU A 253 1.03 -4.88 -21.22
C LEU A 253 0.86 -6.40 -21.24
N SER A 254 1.78 -7.13 -20.61
CA SER A 254 1.67 -8.58 -20.44
C SER A 254 0.51 -8.95 -19.51
N ARG A 255 0.32 -8.20 -18.41
CA ARG A 255 -0.85 -8.36 -17.51
C ARG A 255 -2.16 -8.14 -18.26
N ALA A 256 -2.26 -7.05 -19.04
CA ALA A 256 -3.44 -6.77 -19.84
C ALA A 256 -3.73 -7.89 -20.86
N SER A 257 -2.70 -8.42 -21.52
CA SER A 257 -2.82 -9.54 -22.45
C SER A 257 -3.26 -10.84 -21.77
N ALA A 258 -2.73 -11.14 -20.57
CA ALA A 258 -3.14 -12.29 -19.76
C ALA A 258 -4.61 -12.21 -19.34
N LEU A 259 -5.10 -11.02 -18.99
CA LEU A 259 -6.53 -10.81 -18.69
C LEU A 259 -7.40 -11.01 -19.92
N LEU A 260 -7.03 -10.45 -21.06
CA LEU A 260 -7.76 -10.58 -22.32
C LEU A 260 -7.83 -12.02 -22.84
N SER A 261 -6.80 -12.82 -22.57
CA SER A 261 -6.75 -14.26 -22.93
C SER A 261 -7.34 -15.19 -21.86
N ASN A 262 -7.92 -14.63 -20.79
CA ASN A 262 -8.48 -15.37 -19.65
C ASN A 262 -7.46 -16.28 -18.91
N GLN A 263 -6.17 -15.93 -18.97
CA GLN A 263 -5.14 -16.58 -18.14
C GLN A 263 -5.22 -16.12 -16.69
N VAL A 264 -5.66 -14.89 -16.48
CA VAL A 264 -6.00 -14.33 -15.17
C VAL A 264 -7.40 -13.73 -15.19
N ASP A 265 -8.02 -13.59 -14.03
CA ASP A 265 -9.40 -13.10 -13.88
C ASP A 265 -9.45 -11.61 -13.52
N LEU A 266 -8.38 -11.11 -12.90
CA LEU A 266 -8.20 -9.69 -12.59
C LEU A 266 -6.71 -9.33 -12.59
N ILE A 267 -6.43 -8.04 -12.78
CA ILE A 267 -5.08 -7.47 -12.75
C ILE A 267 -5.09 -6.14 -12.00
N GLU A 268 -3.97 -5.81 -11.35
CA GLU A 268 -3.69 -4.46 -10.85
C GLU A 268 -2.95 -3.62 -11.90
N SER A 269 -3.05 -2.32 -11.77
CA SER A 269 -2.26 -1.34 -12.51
C SER A 269 -2.16 -1.67 -14.02
N PRO A 270 -3.30 -1.76 -14.74
CA PRO A 270 -3.27 -1.89 -16.19
C PRO A 270 -2.60 -0.65 -16.81
N ALA A 271 -1.81 -0.84 -17.87
CA ALA A 271 -1.25 0.27 -18.62
C ALA A 271 -2.36 1.22 -19.08
N PRO A 272 -2.21 2.54 -18.95
CA PRO A 272 -3.21 3.51 -19.42
C PRO A 272 -3.66 3.26 -20.85
N ASP A 273 -2.74 2.95 -21.75
CA ASP A 273 -3.03 2.67 -23.17
C ASP A 273 -3.84 1.39 -23.40
N SER A 274 -3.86 0.46 -22.44
CA SER A 274 -4.64 -0.77 -22.52
C SER A 274 -6.11 -0.59 -22.11
N VAL A 275 -6.46 0.51 -21.44
CA VAL A 275 -7.77 0.71 -20.80
C VAL A 275 -8.92 0.65 -21.82
N ALA A 276 -8.78 1.33 -22.97
CA ALA A 276 -9.81 1.31 -24.01
C ALA A 276 -10.07 -0.11 -24.53
N ARG A 277 -9.00 -0.87 -24.82
CA ARG A 277 -9.07 -2.25 -25.29
C ARG A 277 -9.68 -3.18 -24.25
N LEU A 278 -9.33 -3.02 -22.98
CA LEU A 278 -9.89 -3.80 -21.88
C LEU A 278 -11.40 -3.56 -21.76
N LYS A 279 -11.85 -2.30 -21.78
CA LYS A 279 -13.28 -1.94 -21.75
C LYS A 279 -14.04 -2.52 -22.94
N GLN A 280 -13.49 -2.40 -24.16
CA GLN A 280 -14.09 -2.98 -25.37
C GLN A 280 -14.24 -4.51 -25.30
N ALA A 281 -13.31 -5.18 -24.63
CA ALA A 281 -13.36 -6.63 -24.38
C ALA A 281 -14.30 -7.02 -23.22
N GLY A 282 -15.06 -6.08 -22.65
CA GLY A 282 -16.02 -6.33 -21.58
C GLY A 282 -15.40 -6.45 -20.19
N MET A 283 -14.16 -6.03 -20.01
CA MET A 283 -13.53 -5.98 -18.68
C MET A 283 -14.06 -4.76 -17.90
N ARG A 284 -14.33 -4.95 -16.62
CA ARG A 284 -14.71 -3.86 -15.70
C ARG A 284 -13.46 -3.20 -15.13
N LEU A 285 -13.35 -1.89 -15.28
CA LEU A 285 -12.31 -1.12 -14.60
C LEU A 285 -12.84 -0.70 -13.21
N SER A 286 -12.07 -1.00 -12.18
CA SER A 286 -12.30 -0.54 -10.81
C SER A 286 -11.22 0.47 -10.45
N THR A 287 -11.63 1.64 -9.97
CA THR A 287 -10.75 2.73 -9.54
C THR A 287 -11.32 3.37 -8.29
N ASN A 288 -10.47 3.81 -7.39
CA ASN A 288 -10.86 4.65 -6.27
C ASN A 288 -9.68 5.57 -5.91
N VAL A 289 -9.96 6.78 -5.48
CA VAL A 289 -8.89 7.69 -5.04
C VAL A 289 -8.26 7.11 -3.78
N VAL A 290 -6.97 6.82 -3.86
CA VAL A 290 -6.23 6.28 -2.72
C VAL A 290 -5.31 7.36 -2.12
N PRO A 291 -5.02 7.32 -0.82
CA PRO A 291 -4.07 8.23 -0.18
C PRO A 291 -2.64 7.87 -0.58
N HIS A 292 -2.32 8.08 -1.85
CA HIS A 292 -1.01 7.87 -2.47
C HIS A 292 -0.75 9.05 -3.40
N VAL A 293 0.34 9.76 -3.18
CA VAL A 293 0.68 11.00 -3.90
C VAL A 293 1.95 10.83 -4.70
N TRP A 294 1.91 11.27 -5.96
CA TRP A 294 3.07 11.41 -6.82
C TRP A 294 3.50 12.89 -6.84
N ASN A 295 4.69 13.16 -6.33
CA ASN A 295 5.15 14.51 -6.05
C ASN A 295 6.67 14.65 -6.14
N TYR A 296 7.16 15.89 -6.02
CA TYR A 296 8.59 16.19 -5.87
C TYR A 296 8.89 16.76 -4.49
N HIS A 297 9.91 16.22 -3.85
CA HIS A 297 10.57 16.79 -2.70
C HIS A 297 11.60 17.81 -3.17
N LEU A 298 11.55 19.01 -2.64
CA LEU A 298 12.43 20.13 -2.99
C LEU A 298 13.47 20.33 -1.89
N SER A 299 14.75 20.35 -2.22
CA SER A 299 15.82 20.55 -1.24
C SER A 299 15.80 21.98 -0.67
N MET A 300 15.74 22.11 0.63
CA MET A 300 15.81 23.40 1.35
C MET A 300 17.11 23.55 2.16
N VAL A 301 18.13 22.75 1.84
CA VAL A 301 19.47 22.92 2.43
C VAL A 301 20.07 24.27 2.04
N GLU A 302 21.08 24.70 2.77
CA GLU A 302 21.78 25.95 2.47
C GLU A 302 22.31 25.98 1.05
N GLY A 303 22.14 27.11 0.37
CA GLY A 303 22.51 27.30 -1.04
C GLY A 303 21.50 26.76 -2.06
N SER A 304 20.49 26.00 -1.63
CA SER A 304 19.44 25.52 -2.58
C SER A 304 18.53 26.66 -3.03
N PRO A 305 18.20 26.73 -4.34
CA PRO A 305 17.26 27.73 -4.87
C PRO A 305 15.83 27.53 -4.32
N TRP A 306 15.49 26.32 -3.92
CA TRP A 306 14.16 25.99 -3.39
C TRP A 306 13.90 26.55 -1.97
N ARG A 307 14.85 27.23 -1.35
CA ARG A 307 14.57 28.04 -0.13
C ARG A 307 13.68 29.24 -0.45
N ASP A 308 13.68 29.70 -1.71
CA ASP A 308 12.77 30.76 -2.14
C ASP A 308 11.37 30.21 -2.40
N VAL A 309 10.40 30.62 -1.59
CA VAL A 309 8.99 30.19 -1.72
C VAL A 309 8.37 30.59 -3.05
N ARG A 310 8.85 31.68 -3.68
CA ARG A 310 8.35 32.11 -5.00
C ARG A 310 8.63 31.06 -6.05
N LEU A 311 9.84 30.45 -6.04
CA LEU A 311 10.22 29.39 -6.96
C LEU A 311 9.40 28.11 -6.72
N ARG A 312 9.15 27.74 -5.45
CA ARG A 312 8.31 26.57 -5.11
C ARG A 312 6.86 26.76 -5.56
N ARG A 313 6.30 27.98 -5.36
CA ARG A 313 4.96 28.31 -5.83
C ARG A 313 4.88 28.32 -7.35
N ALA A 314 5.87 28.92 -8.02
CA ALA A 314 5.95 28.93 -9.49
C ALA A 314 5.97 27.50 -10.06
N ALA A 315 6.79 26.62 -9.47
CA ALA A 315 6.87 25.21 -9.88
C ALA A 315 5.51 24.48 -9.76
N ASN A 316 4.72 24.77 -8.73
CA ASN A 316 3.37 24.22 -8.57
C ASN A 316 2.37 24.82 -9.58
N LEU A 317 2.44 26.12 -9.86
CA LEU A 317 1.52 26.81 -10.78
C LEU A 317 1.76 26.47 -12.24
N ALA A 318 2.97 26.05 -12.60
CA ALA A 318 3.34 25.73 -13.99
C ALA A 318 2.85 24.37 -14.48
N ILE A 319 2.29 23.52 -13.62
CA ILE A 319 1.86 22.17 -13.98
C ILE A 319 0.37 22.16 -14.29
N ASP A 320 0.02 21.84 -15.53
CA ASP A 320 -1.34 21.48 -15.92
C ASP A 320 -1.63 20.03 -15.48
N ARG A 321 -2.31 19.90 -14.34
CA ARG A 321 -2.62 18.61 -13.74
C ARG A 321 -3.70 17.85 -14.49
N ASP A 322 -4.60 18.57 -15.16
CA ASP A 322 -5.65 17.95 -15.97
C ASP A 322 -5.02 17.32 -17.21
N ALA A 323 -4.03 17.97 -17.84
CA ALA A 323 -3.26 17.37 -18.93
C ALA A 323 -2.44 16.14 -18.46
N VAL A 324 -1.92 16.14 -17.21
CA VAL A 324 -1.29 14.92 -16.65
C VAL A 324 -2.31 13.80 -16.47
N VAL A 325 -3.52 14.11 -16.03
CA VAL A 325 -4.61 13.11 -15.92
C VAL A 325 -5.00 12.57 -17.30
N GLU A 326 -5.03 13.41 -18.33
CA GLU A 326 -5.25 12.97 -19.73
C GLU A 326 -4.12 12.04 -20.20
N LEU A 327 -2.85 12.38 -19.95
CA LEU A 327 -1.69 11.52 -20.20
C LEU A 327 -1.85 10.13 -19.56
N MET A 328 -2.50 10.08 -18.40
CA MET A 328 -2.81 8.85 -17.65
C MET A 328 -4.11 8.16 -18.08
N ASN A 329 -4.76 8.62 -19.16
CA ASN A 329 -6.08 8.14 -19.60
C ASN A 329 -7.14 8.13 -18.47
N GLY A 330 -7.11 9.13 -17.58
CA GLY A 330 -8.02 9.27 -16.45
C GLY A 330 -7.69 8.38 -15.24
N LEU A 331 -6.53 7.74 -15.23
CA LEU A 331 -6.10 6.86 -14.12
C LEU A 331 -5.36 7.61 -13.01
N ALA A 332 -5.70 8.86 -12.79
CA ALA A 332 -5.20 9.69 -11.70
C ALA A 332 -6.22 10.80 -11.39
N VAL A 333 -6.01 11.51 -10.29
CA VAL A 333 -6.72 12.76 -9.99
C VAL A 333 -5.71 13.86 -9.64
N PRO A 334 -6.00 15.14 -9.96
CA PRO A 334 -5.11 16.24 -9.62
C PRO A 334 -4.78 16.30 -8.14
N ALA A 335 -3.49 16.43 -7.79
CA ALA A 335 -3.06 16.67 -6.41
C ALA A 335 -2.77 18.15 -6.19
N VAL A 336 -3.53 18.77 -5.30
CA VAL A 336 -3.36 20.16 -4.86
C VAL A 336 -2.96 20.26 -3.39
N GLY A 337 -2.30 19.21 -2.91
CA GLY A 337 -1.78 19.05 -1.54
C GLY A 337 -1.32 17.63 -1.30
N GLN A 338 -0.91 17.39 -0.07
CA GLN A 338 -0.36 16.11 0.39
C GLN A 338 -1.40 14.99 0.49
N VAL A 339 -2.61 15.35 0.84
CA VAL A 339 -3.76 14.44 0.93
C VAL A 339 -4.84 14.84 -0.07
N PRO A 340 -5.71 13.92 -0.50
CA PRO A 340 -6.84 14.24 -1.36
C PRO A 340 -7.76 15.30 -0.76
N GLN A 341 -8.41 16.11 -1.59
CA GLN A 341 -9.34 17.15 -1.11
C GLN A 341 -10.52 16.59 -0.30
N SER A 342 -10.87 15.31 -0.49
CA SER A 342 -11.87 14.61 0.30
C SER A 342 -11.41 14.21 1.71
N SER A 343 -10.12 14.32 2.00
CA SER A 343 -9.57 14.00 3.32
C SER A 343 -10.00 15.05 4.36
N PRO A 344 -10.38 14.64 5.59
CA PRO A 344 -10.65 15.56 6.68
C PRO A 344 -9.42 16.42 7.05
N TRP A 345 -8.23 16.00 6.64
CA TRP A 345 -6.96 16.68 6.91
C TRP A 345 -6.59 17.72 5.84
N PHE A 346 -7.40 17.90 4.80
CA PHE A 346 -7.05 18.83 3.71
C PHE A 346 -7.05 20.29 4.16
N GLY A 347 -8.04 20.68 4.99
CA GLY A 347 -8.20 22.05 5.44
C GLY A 347 -8.54 23.05 4.33
N ASN A 348 -8.10 24.30 4.49
CA ASN A 348 -8.34 25.36 3.52
C ASN A 348 -7.07 26.23 3.30
N PRO A 349 -6.03 25.69 2.62
CA PRO A 349 -4.80 26.44 2.32
C PRO A 349 -5.10 27.78 1.63
N THR A 350 -4.32 28.81 1.95
CA THR A 350 -4.44 30.14 1.31
C THR A 350 -3.82 30.15 -0.06
N PHE A 351 -2.69 29.49 -0.26
CA PHE A 351 -2.08 29.26 -1.55
C PHE A 351 -2.89 28.22 -2.33
N LYS A 352 -3.59 28.69 -3.38
CA LYS A 352 -4.38 27.79 -4.24
C LYS A 352 -3.51 27.26 -5.37
N ILE A 353 -3.19 25.97 -5.32
CA ILE A 353 -2.48 25.27 -6.38
C ILE A 353 -3.46 25.12 -7.56
N ARG A 354 -3.14 25.79 -8.67
CA ARG A 354 -3.87 25.76 -9.93
C ARG A 354 -2.89 25.90 -11.09
N TYR A 355 -3.32 25.62 -12.31
CA TYR A 355 -2.53 25.94 -13.49
C TYR A 355 -2.60 27.43 -13.79
N ASP A 356 -1.45 28.12 -13.78
CA ASP A 356 -1.37 29.56 -14.01
C ASP A 356 0.08 29.93 -14.45
N MET A 357 0.32 29.80 -15.75
CA MET A 357 1.65 30.02 -16.34
C MET A 357 2.12 31.46 -16.20
N ASP A 358 1.21 32.44 -16.25
CA ASP A 358 1.60 33.86 -16.17
C ASP A 358 2.02 34.21 -14.74
N ALA A 359 1.27 33.75 -13.74
CA ALA A 359 1.68 33.89 -12.35
C ALA A 359 3.00 33.14 -12.07
N ALA A 360 3.19 31.96 -12.66
CA ALA A 360 4.44 31.21 -12.52
C ALA A 360 5.63 31.96 -13.11
N ARG A 361 5.52 32.47 -14.34
CA ARG A 361 6.58 33.28 -14.99
C ARG A 361 6.92 34.52 -14.19
N LYS A 362 5.90 35.21 -13.67
CA LYS A 362 6.09 36.40 -12.82
C LYS A 362 6.92 36.05 -11.58
N LEU A 363 6.59 34.99 -10.86
CA LEU A 363 7.32 34.58 -9.65
C LEU A 363 8.77 34.18 -9.94
N VAL A 364 9.01 33.49 -11.07
CA VAL A 364 10.36 33.13 -11.53
C VAL A 364 11.17 34.38 -11.87
N SER A 365 10.55 35.36 -12.57
CA SER A 365 11.17 36.63 -12.90
C SER A 365 11.51 37.46 -11.64
N GLU A 366 10.61 37.53 -10.68
CA GLU A 366 10.84 38.19 -9.38
C GLU A 366 11.97 37.54 -8.58
N ALA A 367 12.24 36.24 -8.81
CA ALA A 367 13.35 35.50 -8.23
C ALA A 367 14.68 35.68 -9.03
N GLY A 368 14.66 36.42 -10.15
CA GLY A 368 15.86 36.76 -10.95
C GLY A 368 16.20 35.78 -12.07
N TYR A 369 15.24 34.96 -12.49
CA TYR A 369 15.40 33.97 -13.57
C TYR A 369 14.42 34.22 -14.71
N SER A 370 14.72 33.65 -15.90
CA SER A 370 13.88 33.76 -17.10
C SER A 370 14.22 32.63 -18.06
N LYS A 371 13.53 32.51 -19.21
CA LYS A 371 13.90 31.56 -20.27
C LYS A 371 15.32 31.78 -20.80
N ASP A 372 15.77 33.04 -20.90
CA ASP A 372 17.11 33.37 -21.37
C ASP A 372 18.18 33.19 -20.29
N LYS A 373 17.78 33.24 -19.03
CA LYS A 373 18.63 33.02 -17.85
C LYS A 373 17.97 32.00 -16.91
N PRO A 374 17.90 30.70 -17.30
CA PRO A 374 17.12 29.75 -16.57
C PRO A 374 17.75 29.35 -15.22
N LEU A 375 16.89 29.08 -14.25
CA LEU A 375 17.26 28.37 -13.05
C LEU A 375 17.57 26.92 -13.40
N LYS A 376 18.81 26.49 -13.21
CA LYS A 376 19.22 25.09 -13.43
C LYS A 376 19.02 24.28 -12.17
N VAL A 377 18.26 23.20 -12.25
CA VAL A 377 17.97 22.27 -11.17
C VAL A 377 18.12 20.84 -11.63
N LYS A 378 18.53 19.94 -10.73
CA LYS A 378 18.73 18.52 -11.04
C LYS A 378 17.98 17.64 -10.05
N PHE A 379 17.16 16.73 -10.57
CA PHE A 379 16.33 15.84 -9.78
C PHE A 379 16.66 14.38 -10.04
N ILE A 380 16.75 13.60 -8.96
CA ILE A 380 16.77 12.15 -9.04
C ILE A 380 15.34 11.63 -9.15
N VAL A 381 15.08 10.77 -10.15
CA VAL A 381 13.75 10.26 -10.46
C VAL A 381 13.79 8.75 -10.70
N PRO A 382 12.83 7.96 -10.17
CA PRO A 382 12.75 6.54 -10.49
C PRO A 382 12.29 6.34 -11.94
N THR A 383 12.88 5.38 -12.65
CA THR A 383 12.47 5.03 -14.02
C THR A 383 11.11 4.34 -14.07
N GLY A 384 10.69 3.72 -12.98
CA GLY A 384 9.42 3.01 -12.81
C GLY A 384 9.40 2.31 -11.46
N GLY A 385 8.44 1.41 -11.27
CA GLY A 385 8.28 0.61 -10.05
C GLY A 385 6.90 0.76 -9.43
N THR A 386 6.64 0.01 -8.36
CA THR A 386 5.33 -0.01 -7.69
C THR A 386 4.92 1.39 -7.21
N GLY A 387 3.75 1.85 -7.64
CA GLY A 387 3.21 3.17 -7.31
C GLY A 387 3.82 4.33 -8.08
N GLN A 388 4.76 4.10 -9.00
CA GLN A 388 5.38 5.17 -9.78
C GLN A 388 4.57 5.59 -11.02
N MET A 389 3.47 4.90 -11.31
CA MET A 389 2.57 5.21 -12.42
C MET A 389 3.34 5.25 -13.77
N LEU A 390 3.12 6.25 -14.64
CA LEU A 390 3.92 6.51 -15.83
C LEU A 390 5.11 7.43 -15.50
N SER A 391 6.07 6.94 -14.70
CA SER A 391 7.13 7.76 -14.11
C SER A 391 7.83 8.68 -15.13
N MET A 392 8.44 8.12 -16.17
CA MET A 392 9.23 8.93 -17.12
C MET A 392 8.38 9.91 -17.93
N PRO A 393 7.23 9.51 -18.57
CA PRO A 393 6.37 10.46 -19.26
C PRO A 393 5.87 11.61 -18.38
N MET A 394 5.52 11.34 -17.12
CA MET A 394 5.09 12.39 -16.19
C MET A 394 6.24 13.32 -15.81
N ASN A 395 7.45 12.80 -15.57
CA ASN A 395 8.63 13.61 -15.30
C ASN A 395 9.02 14.51 -16.49
N GLU A 396 8.94 13.98 -17.71
CA GLU A 396 9.20 14.73 -18.94
C GLU A 396 8.16 15.82 -19.17
N PHE A 397 6.88 15.56 -18.89
CA PHE A 397 5.82 16.56 -18.92
C PHE A 397 6.13 17.73 -17.97
N VAL A 398 6.51 17.43 -16.73
CA VAL A 398 6.88 18.46 -15.74
C VAL A 398 8.13 19.22 -16.19
N GLN A 399 9.14 18.54 -16.73
CA GLN A 399 10.35 19.15 -17.27
C GLN A 399 10.03 20.18 -18.34
N GLN A 400 9.16 19.84 -19.30
CA GLN A 400 8.71 20.74 -20.36
C GLN A 400 7.92 21.93 -19.80
N SER A 401 6.98 21.68 -18.88
CA SER A 401 6.18 22.72 -18.24
C SER A 401 7.06 23.74 -17.50
N TRP A 402 8.08 23.29 -16.79
CA TRP A 402 8.99 24.16 -16.06
C TRP A 402 9.96 24.93 -16.99
N ALA A 403 10.37 24.35 -18.11
CA ALA A 403 11.17 25.06 -19.10
C ALA A 403 10.44 26.30 -19.63
N GLU A 404 9.10 26.25 -19.78
CA GLU A 404 8.26 27.35 -20.21
C GLU A 404 8.24 28.56 -19.25
N ILE A 405 8.62 28.37 -18.00
CA ILE A 405 8.71 29.43 -16.99
C ILE A 405 10.14 29.83 -16.65
N GLY A 406 11.17 29.25 -17.31
CA GLY A 406 12.59 29.53 -17.04
C GLY A 406 13.19 28.68 -15.91
N ILE A 407 12.67 27.48 -15.65
CA ILE A 407 13.30 26.48 -14.80
C ILE A 407 13.78 25.33 -15.68
N ALA A 408 15.10 25.16 -15.81
CA ALA A 408 15.73 24.08 -16.57
C ALA A 408 15.96 22.86 -15.65
N LEU A 409 15.05 21.90 -15.72
CA LEU A 409 15.12 20.66 -14.95
C LEU A 409 15.97 19.63 -15.68
N GLU A 410 17.06 19.19 -15.05
CA GLU A 410 17.81 17.99 -15.46
C GLU A 410 17.26 16.78 -14.69
N LEU A 411 16.79 15.77 -15.41
CA LEU A 411 16.34 14.51 -14.85
C LEU A 411 17.53 13.55 -14.73
N GLN A 412 17.71 12.95 -13.57
CA GLN A 412 18.64 11.84 -13.34
C GLN A 412 17.84 10.56 -13.07
N PRO A 413 17.54 9.77 -14.12
CA PRO A 413 16.78 8.53 -13.99
C PRO A 413 17.63 7.46 -13.27
N VAL A 414 17.02 6.77 -12.33
CA VAL A 414 17.63 5.65 -11.59
C VAL A 414 16.59 4.56 -11.32
N GLU A 415 17.03 3.38 -10.93
CA GLU A 415 16.12 2.35 -10.41
C GLU A 415 15.42 2.80 -9.12
N GLN A 416 14.22 2.28 -8.87
CA GLN A 416 13.39 2.67 -7.73
C GLN A 416 14.10 2.51 -6.38
N GLU A 417 14.84 1.41 -6.14
CA GLU A 417 15.56 1.20 -4.88
C GLU A 417 16.74 2.16 -4.71
N VAL A 418 17.36 2.57 -5.81
CA VAL A 418 18.40 3.61 -5.80
C VAL A 418 17.79 4.95 -5.43
N ALA A 419 16.63 5.31 -6.02
CA ALA A 419 15.90 6.52 -5.68
C ALA A 419 15.48 6.53 -4.19
N TYR A 420 14.95 5.43 -3.68
CA TYR A 420 14.59 5.30 -2.26
C TYR A 420 15.79 5.37 -1.32
N THR A 421 16.92 4.81 -1.73
CA THR A 421 18.17 4.91 -0.95
C THR A 421 18.66 6.35 -0.86
N ALA A 422 18.67 7.07 -1.99
CA ALA A 422 19.01 8.49 -2.04
C ALA A 422 18.03 9.32 -1.19
N TRP A 423 16.74 8.99 -1.27
CA TRP A 423 15.72 9.68 -0.51
C TRP A 423 15.88 9.48 1.01
N ARG A 424 16.22 8.26 1.49
CA ARG A 424 16.47 7.99 2.92
C ARG A 424 17.71 8.72 3.47
N LYS A 425 18.70 9.01 2.62
CA LYS A 425 19.91 9.76 3.01
C LYS A 425 19.62 11.24 3.29
N GLY A 426 18.64 11.84 2.59
CA GLY A 426 18.29 13.25 2.71
C GLY A 426 19.11 14.16 1.81
N ALA A 427 18.56 15.34 1.53
CA ALA A 427 19.15 16.30 0.58
C ALA A 427 20.53 16.85 0.98
N ALA A 428 20.93 16.73 2.25
CA ALA A 428 22.23 17.17 2.73
C ALA A 428 23.34 16.11 2.63
N ASP A 429 23.02 14.88 2.17
CA ASP A 429 24.03 13.84 2.03
C ASP A 429 25.06 14.22 0.95
N PRO A 430 26.37 14.15 1.24
CA PRO A 430 27.40 14.51 0.26
C PRO A 430 27.34 13.73 -1.05
N SER A 431 26.85 12.48 -1.04
CA SER A 431 26.68 11.68 -2.26
C SER A 431 25.57 12.21 -3.19
N LEU A 432 24.75 13.16 -2.71
CA LEU A 432 23.69 13.83 -3.47
C LEU A 432 24.05 15.27 -3.82
N ALA A 433 25.32 15.64 -3.76
CA ALA A 433 25.76 16.98 -4.12
C ALA A 433 25.29 17.36 -5.54
N GLY A 434 24.68 18.54 -5.68
CA GLY A 434 24.09 19.02 -6.93
C GLY A 434 22.66 18.52 -7.21
N ILE A 435 22.15 17.55 -6.46
CA ILE A 435 20.74 17.13 -6.53
C ILE A 435 19.90 18.12 -5.71
N THR A 436 18.95 18.77 -6.37
CA THR A 436 18.11 19.79 -5.73
C THR A 436 16.67 19.33 -5.52
N GLY A 437 16.31 18.16 -6.02
CA GLY A 437 14.99 17.56 -5.82
C GLY A 437 14.98 16.06 -6.07
N SER A 438 13.92 15.43 -5.59
CA SER A 438 13.68 14.00 -5.75
C SER A 438 12.21 13.73 -6.02
N ASN A 439 11.89 12.89 -7.01
CA ASN A 439 10.55 12.36 -7.17
C ASN A 439 10.42 11.07 -6.36
N VAL A 440 9.41 11.00 -5.51
CA VAL A 440 9.05 9.79 -4.74
C VAL A 440 7.54 9.75 -4.55
N ALA A 441 6.91 8.70 -5.05
CA ALA A 441 5.51 8.44 -4.76
C ALA A 441 5.37 7.58 -3.50
N TYR A 442 4.40 7.88 -2.64
CA TYR A 442 4.20 7.17 -1.37
C TYR A 442 2.80 7.30 -0.80
N VAL A 443 2.49 6.36 0.11
CA VAL A 443 1.21 6.27 0.80
C VAL A 443 1.12 7.32 1.92
N THR A 444 -0.04 7.97 2.05
CA THR A 444 -0.36 8.99 3.06
C THR A 444 -1.60 8.59 3.87
N SER A 445 -1.73 7.30 4.21
CA SER A 445 -2.96 6.71 4.77
C SER A 445 -3.16 6.96 6.26
N ASP A 446 -2.16 7.46 6.97
CA ASP A 446 -2.24 7.77 8.40
C ASP A 446 -1.56 9.10 8.72
N PRO A 447 -1.84 9.70 9.88
CA PRO A 447 -1.32 11.01 10.26
C PRO A 447 0.20 11.12 10.26
N PHE A 448 0.90 10.05 10.68
CA PHE A 448 2.36 10.04 10.69
C PHE A 448 2.89 10.03 9.25
N TYR A 449 2.37 9.14 8.39
CA TYR A 449 2.78 9.02 6.99
C TYR A 449 2.31 10.18 6.12
N ALA A 450 1.22 10.86 6.48
CA ALA A 450 0.75 12.01 5.73
C ALA A 450 1.52 13.30 6.06
N ILE A 451 1.72 13.59 7.35
CA ILE A 451 2.18 14.90 7.81
C ILE A 451 3.49 14.82 8.61
N VAL A 452 3.50 14.12 9.75
CA VAL A 452 4.59 14.23 10.72
C VAL A 452 5.93 13.81 10.13
N ARG A 453 5.93 12.69 9.40
CA ARG A 453 7.12 12.06 8.81
C ARG A 453 7.87 12.95 7.80
N PHE A 454 7.13 13.77 7.05
CA PHE A 454 7.70 14.54 5.94
C PHE A 454 7.98 15.98 6.27
N TYR A 455 7.28 16.54 7.28
CA TYR A 455 7.29 17.97 7.51
C TYR A 455 7.83 18.38 8.89
N SER A 456 7.86 17.49 9.87
CA SER A 456 8.53 17.78 11.14
C SER A 456 10.05 17.88 10.97
N SER A 457 10.65 18.91 11.55
CA SER A 457 12.12 19.04 11.57
C SER A 457 12.81 17.94 12.39
N LYS A 458 12.09 17.31 13.33
CA LYS A 458 12.55 16.12 14.09
C LYS A 458 12.69 14.87 13.21
N GLN A 459 12.10 14.89 12.01
CA GLN A 459 12.13 13.80 11.04
C GLN A 459 13.08 14.06 9.87
N ILE A 460 13.97 15.04 9.98
CA ILE A 460 15.00 15.29 8.96
C ILE A 460 15.87 14.03 8.78
N ALA A 461 16.08 13.65 7.52
CA ALA A 461 16.94 12.52 7.18
C ALA A 461 18.40 12.73 7.64
N PRO A 462 19.12 11.71 8.09
CA PRO A 462 18.75 10.28 8.05
C PRO A 462 17.99 9.78 9.29
N VAL A 463 17.62 10.64 10.25
CA VAL A 463 16.86 10.26 11.46
C VAL A 463 15.43 9.81 11.08
N GLY A 464 14.81 10.58 10.18
CA GLY A 464 13.52 10.28 9.57
C GLY A 464 13.59 10.39 8.05
N VAL A 465 12.55 10.90 7.42
CA VAL A 465 12.42 10.99 5.96
C VAL A 465 11.99 12.37 5.44
N ASN A 466 12.10 13.41 6.25
CA ASN A 466 12.03 14.79 5.77
C ASN A 466 13.30 15.06 4.93
N TRP A 467 13.27 14.53 3.69
CA TRP A 467 14.38 14.64 2.74
C TRP A 467 14.71 16.09 2.41
N SER A 468 13.67 16.91 2.32
CA SER A 468 13.77 18.31 1.94
C SER A 468 14.57 19.17 2.94
N HIS A 469 14.79 18.71 4.15
CA HIS A 469 15.30 19.52 5.25
C HIS A 469 14.40 20.74 5.55
N TYR A 470 13.09 20.60 5.28
CA TYR A 470 12.11 21.62 5.62
C TYR A 470 12.07 21.84 7.14
N LYS A 471 12.01 23.12 7.54
CA LYS A 471 11.91 23.54 8.93
C LYS A 471 10.94 24.71 9.02
N ASN A 472 9.91 24.55 9.83
CA ASN A 472 8.98 25.60 10.17
C ASN A 472 8.52 25.39 11.61
N PRO A 473 8.83 26.33 12.56
CA PRO A 473 8.48 26.17 13.97
C PRO A 473 6.97 26.01 14.23
N GLU A 474 6.11 26.63 13.40
CA GLU A 474 4.66 26.46 13.53
C GLU A 474 4.23 25.02 13.14
N VAL A 475 4.80 24.47 12.06
CA VAL A 475 4.54 23.10 11.63
C VAL A 475 5.10 22.10 12.65
N ASP A 476 6.28 22.37 13.20
CA ASP A 476 6.86 21.54 14.27
C ASP A 476 5.96 21.50 15.52
N ALA A 477 5.46 22.67 15.93
CA ALA A 477 4.52 22.77 17.06
C ALA A 477 3.20 22.01 16.79
N LEU A 478 2.67 22.09 15.55
CA LEU A 478 1.49 21.33 15.16
C LEU A 478 1.77 19.83 15.15
N CYS A 479 2.91 19.38 14.65
CA CYS A 479 3.31 17.97 14.69
C CYS A 479 3.42 17.44 16.14
N ASP A 480 3.98 18.24 17.05
CA ASP A 480 4.06 17.91 18.48
C ASP A 480 2.65 17.80 19.10
N GLN A 481 1.76 18.74 18.78
CA GLN A 481 0.36 18.69 19.24
C GLN A 481 -0.38 17.48 18.67
N ILE A 482 -0.23 17.16 17.37
CA ILE A 482 -0.83 15.99 16.73
C ILE A 482 -0.43 14.71 17.46
N THR A 483 0.85 14.56 17.78
CA THR A 483 1.35 13.36 18.49
C THR A 483 0.94 13.29 19.95
N ALA A 484 0.56 14.41 20.56
CA ALA A 484 0.10 14.49 21.96
C ALA A 484 -1.43 14.48 22.12
N THR A 485 -2.20 14.57 21.03
CA THR A 485 -3.66 14.70 21.05
C THR A 485 -4.33 13.34 20.83
N PHE A 486 -5.05 12.86 21.85
CA PHE A 486 -5.72 11.55 21.84
C PHE A 486 -7.19 11.63 21.37
N ASP A 487 -7.78 12.81 21.32
CA ASP A 487 -9.11 13.01 20.73
C ASP A 487 -9.00 13.06 19.20
N PRO A 488 -9.65 12.12 18.46
CA PRO A 488 -9.51 12.04 17.02
C PRO A 488 -10.02 13.30 16.29
N ALA A 489 -11.09 13.94 16.78
CA ALA A 489 -11.67 15.11 16.12
C ALA A 489 -10.78 16.34 16.28
N GLU A 490 -10.15 16.52 17.44
CA GLU A 490 -9.16 17.57 17.64
C GLU A 490 -7.86 17.28 16.87
N GLN A 491 -7.47 16.01 16.78
CA GLN A 491 -6.31 15.59 15.99
C GLN A 491 -6.53 15.88 14.49
N ASP A 492 -7.72 15.61 13.95
CA ASP A 492 -8.07 15.93 12.54
C ASP A 492 -7.98 17.44 12.27
N LYS A 493 -8.41 18.29 13.20
CA LYS A 493 -8.28 19.75 13.07
C LYS A 493 -6.81 20.21 13.06
N LEU A 494 -5.97 19.60 13.89
CA LEU A 494 -4.54 19.91 13.93
C LEU A 494 -3.84 19.45 12.65
N LEU A 495 -4.23 18.28 12.11
CA LEU A 495 -3.73 17.76 10.85
C LEU A 495 -4.12 18.68 9.68
N ALA A 496 -5.36 19.16 9.64
CA ALA A 496 -5.82 20.11 8.64
C ALA A 496 -5.00 21.40 8.69
N LYS A 497 -4.77 21.97 9.88
CA LYS A 497 -3.93 23.17 10.05
C LYS A 497 -2.49 22.93 9.61
N ALA A 498 -1.90 21.78 9.93
CA ALA A 498 -0.55 21.44 9.49
C ALA A 498 -0.48 21.31 7.97
N HIS A 499 -1.48 20.67 7.35
CA HIS A 499 -1.57 20.55 5.90
C HIS A 499 -1.72 21.92 5.21
N GLU A 500 -2.58 22.81 5.73
CA GLU A 500 -2.71 24.19 5.24
C GLU A 500 -1.33 24.89 5.19
N LYS A 501 -0.56 24.82 6.29
CA LYS A 501 0.76 25.45 6.37
C LYS A 501 1.76 24.89 5.36
N VAL A 502 1.82 23.57 5.19
CA VAL A 502 2.78 22.98 4.25
C VAL A 502 2.40 23.27 2.79
N VAL A 503 1.10 23.40 2.48
CA VAL A 503 0.64 23.82 1.16
C VAL A 503 0.93 25.30 0.93
N ASP A 504 0.67 26.16 1.92
CA ASP A 504 0.94 27.60 1.83
C ASP A 504 2.43 27.90 1.65
N ASP A 505 3.31 27.11 2.27
CA ASP A 505 4.75 27.15 2.09
C ASP A 505 5.22 26.48 0.79
N ALA A 506 4.30 25.84 0.03
CA ALA A 506 4.61 25.07 -1.18
C ALA A 506 5.80 24.12 -0.98
N VAL A 507 5.80 23.37 0.12
CA VAL A 507 6.98 22.57 0.56
C VAL A 507 7.38 21.52 -0.49
N GLN A 508 6.40 21.02 -1.23
CA GLN A 508 6.57 20.04 -2.31
C GLN A 508 5.85 20.52 -3.57
N VAL A 509 6.11 19.85 -4.68
CA VAL A 509 5.30 20.00 -5.89
C VAL A 509 4.43 18.76 -5.99
N TRP A 510 3.16 18.89 -5.68
CA TRP A 510 2.16 17.82 -5.80
C TRP A 510 1.62 17.79 -7.21
N VAL A 511 1.57 16.62 -7.83
CA VAL A 511 1.14 16.47 -9.22
C VAL A 511 -0.17 15.73 -9.33
N VAL A 512 -0.22 14.45 -8.90
CA VAL A 512 -1.46 13.66 -8.91
C VAL A 512 -1.55 12.76 -7.69
N HIS A 513 -2.80 12.39 -7.32
CA HIS A 513 -3.10 11.23 -6.48
C HIS A 513 -3.44 10.04 -7.36
N ASP A 514 -3.02 8.85 -6.92
CA ASP A 514 -3.30 7.59 -7.59
C ASP A 514 -4.78 7.18 -7.38
N VAL A 515 -5.32 6.46 -8.35
CA VAL A 515 -6.63 5.81 -8.25
C VAL A 515 -6.50 4.28 -8.17
N TYR A 516 -5.28 3.77 -8.10
CA TYR A 516 -4.91 2.36 -8.01
C TYR A 516 -5.81 1.45 -8.85
N PRO A 517 -5.75 1.55 -10.19
CA PRO A 517 -6.70 0.92 -11.07
C PRO A 517 -6.56 -0.60 -11.07
N HIS A 518 -7.71 -1.31 -11.11
CA HIS A 518 -7.81 -2.73 -11.32
C HIS A 518 -8.69 -3.02 -12.52
N ALA A 519 -8.33 -3.99 -13.35
CA ALA A 519 -9.19 -4.48 -14.41
C ALA A 519 -9.66 -5.91 -14.08
N LEU A 520 -10.97 -6.14 -14.18
CA LEU A 520 -11.63 -7.37 -13.75
C LEU A 520 -12.42 -7.98 -14.89
N SER A 521 -12.26 -9.28 -15.10
CA SER A 521 -13.09 -10.04 -16.04
C SER A 521 -14.52 -10.20 -15.50
N PRO A 522 -15.51 -10.57 -16.36
CA PRO A 522 -16.87 -10.86 -15.93
C PRO A 522 -16.99 -12.03 -14.93
N LYS A 523 -15.96 -12.83 -14.78
CA LYS A 523 -15.88 -13.90 -13.78
C LYS A 523 -15.83 -13.35 -12.36
N VAL A 524 -15.19 -12.20 -12.14
CA VAL A 524 -15.14 -11.54 -10.84
C VAL A 524 -16.45 -10.82 -10.58
N LYS A 525 -17.28 -11.36 -9.69
CA LYS A 525 -18.63 -10.83 -9.40
C LYS A 525 -18.59 -9.66 -8.43
N THR A 526 -17.81 -9.78 -7.36
CA THR A 526 -17.66 -8.73 -6.36
C THR A 526 -16.19 -8.41 -6.14
N TYR A 527 -15.92 -7.15 -5.89
CA TYR A 527 -14.65 -6.59 -5.44
C TYR A 527 -14.94 -5.23 -4.81
N THR A 528 -14.54 -5.04 -3.57
CA THR A 528 -14.60 -3.74 -2.90
C THR A 528 -13.22 -3.11 -2.99
N GLN A 529 -13.13 -1.99 -3.68
CA GLN A 529 -11.90 -1.21 -3.75
C GLN A 529 -11.94 -0.10 -2.71
N ALA A 530 -11.23 -0.29 -1.62
CA ALA A 530 -11.12 0.70 -0.56
C ALA A 530 -10.45 2.00 -1.04
N GLN A 531 -10.78 3.14 -0.41
CA GLN A 531 -9.99 4.38 -0.54
C GLN A 531 -8.68 4.24 0.27
N HIS A 532 -7.90 3.23 -0.09
CA HIS A 532 -6.65 2.87 0.57
C HIS A 532 -5.72 2.17 -0.43
N TRP A 533 -4.41 2.28 -0.22
CA TRP A 533 -3.44 1.54 -1.04
C TRP A 533 -3.59 0.02 -0.87
N PHE A 534 -3.83 -0.43 0.36
CA PHE A 534 -4.13 -1.84 0.62
C PHE A 534 -5.59 -2.16 0.36
N GLN A 535 -5.85 -3.38 -0.12
CA GLN A 535 -7.17 -3.87 -0.48
C GLN A 535 -7.50 -5.17 0.26
N ASP A 536 -8.75 -5.36 0.65
CA ASP A 536 -9.21 -6.62 1.25
C ASP A 536 -9.56 -7.64 0.16
N LEU A 537 -8.68 -8.59 -0.06
CA LEU A 537 -8.86 -9.64 -1.07
C LEU A 537 -9.95 -10.66 -0.69
N THR A 538 -10.46 -10.64 0.53
CA THR A 538 -11.61 -11.47 0.94
C THR A 538 -12.91 -11.05 0.27
N THR A 539 -12.99 -9.82 -0.24
CA THR A 539 -14.17 -9.26 -0.92
C THR A 539 -14.34 -9.80 -2.36
N LEU A 540 -13.31 -10.45 -2.90
CA LEU A 540 -13.33 -11.04 -4.24
C LEU A 540 -14.26 -12.27 -4.29
N SER A 541 -15.17 -12.33 -5.29
CA SER A 541 -16.02 -13.50 -5.55
C SER A 541 -16.29 -13.72 -7.03
#